data_d8a1b234d2951ffa16a9bfadab8bf6e6
#
_entry.id   d8a1b234d2951ffa16a9bfadab8bf6e6
#
_cell.length_a   1.000
_cell.length_b   1.000
_cell.length_c   1.000
_cell.angle_alpha   90.00
_cell.angle_beta   90.00
_cell.angle_gamma   90.00
#
_symmetry.space_group_name_H-M   'P 1'
#
loop_
_entity.id
_entity.type
_entity.pdbx_description
1 polymer ?
#
loop_
_entity_poly.entity_id
_entity_poly.type
_entity_poly.pdbx_seq_one_letter_code
_entity_poly.pdbx_strand_id
1 'polypeptide(L)'
;LLDQPTGELRIAATQSLSEQYRRKPNVKIGQSISGRAVQDRRPIIVPDVIKEGTYMYPDMAAKEGLCSLLCVPMLVREKAIGVINTYTSKPHTFTAEDVKLMQAIANQAAISIEHTTLLEKSFEMQEALQVRKLLDRAKGYLMRSKRLSEEDAFKLIQRQSMDLRKSMREIAEAILLAGEIEERADNGRS
;
A
#
# COMPACT_ATOMS: atom_id res chain seq x y z
N LEU A 1 7.41 7.12 -2.20
CA LEU A 1 6.87 6.00 -2.99
C LEU A 1 5.96 6.52 -4.08
N LEU A 2 5.89 5.78 -5.17
CA LEU A 2 5.02 6.07 -6.30
C LEU A 2 3.64 5.43 -6.09
N ASP A 3 2.60 6.23 -6.11
CA ASP A 3 1.23 5.76 -6.26
C ASP A 3 0.98 5.46 -7.75
N GLN A 4 0.89 4.19 -8.09
CA GLN A 4 0.74 3.74 -9.48
C GLN A 4 -0.55 4.24 -10.16
N PRO A 5 -1.73 4.25 -9.49
CA PRO A 5 -2.97 4.74 -10.08
C PRO A 5 -2.95 6.23 -10.41
N THR A 6 -2.36 7.06 -9.56
CA THR A 6 -2.36 8.53 -9.74
C THR A 6 -1.11 9.07 -10.44
N GLY A 7 -0.04 8.25 -10.49
CA GLY A 7 1.27 8.68 -11.01
C GLY A 7 1.95 9.71 -10.12
N GLU A 8 1.59 9.79 -8.84
CA GLU A 8 2.12 10.73 -7.88
C GLU A 8 3.14 10.09 -6.94
N LEU A 9 4.20 10.83 -6.65
CA LEU A 9 5.19 10.48 -5.64
C LEU A 9 4.83 11.12 -4.31
N ARG A 10 4.63 10.30 -3.29
CA ARG A 10 4.41 10.73 -1.90
C ARG A 10 5.62 10.41 -1.03
N ILE A 11 5.86 11.23 -0.03
CA ILE A 11 6.88 10.93 1.00
C ILE A 11 6.33 9.81 1.89
N ALA A 12 7.00 8.66 1.88
CA ALA A 12 6.65 7.53 2.73
C ALA A 12 7.41 7.55 4.05
N ALA A 13 8.70 7.89 3.99
CA ALA A 13 9.56 8.03 5.16
C ALA A 13 10.61 9.10 4.91
N THR A 14 11.11 9.69 5.97
CA THR A 14 12.22 10.65 5.94
C THR A 14 12.98 10.61 7.26
N GLN A 15 14.27 10.89 7.19
CA GLN A 15 15.13 11.07 8.34
C GLN A 15 15.50 12.56 8.44
N SER A 16 15.34 13.15 9.60
CA SER A 16 15.80 14.50 9.95
C SER A 16 15.13 15.68 9.21
N LEU A 17 14.10 15.46 8.40
CA LEU A 17 13.36 16.55 7.76
C LEU A 17 12.16 16.97 8.59
N SER A 18 11.84 18.27 8.57
CA SER A 18 10.75 18.84 9.34
C SER A 18 9.38 18.29 8.92
N GLU A 19 8.41 18.46 9.82
CA GLU A 19 7.00 18.14 9.55
C GLU A 19 6.46 18.97 8.36
N GLN A 20 6.89 20.24 8.25
CA GLN A 20 6.52 21.13 7.15
C GLN A 20 7.00 20.56 5.80
N TYR A 21 8.24 20.04 5.74
CA TYR A 21 8.76 19.40 4.53
C TYR A 21 8.02 18.11 4.20
N ARG A 22 7.65 17.33 5.20
CA ARG A 22 6.90 16.07 5.03
C ARG A 22 5.50 16.29 4.46
N ARG A 23 4.87 17.42 4.78
CA ARG A 23 3.51 17.79 4.31
C ARG A 23 3.49 18.49 2.97
N LYS A 24 4.63 18.63 2.30
CA LYS A 24 4.65 19.23 0.96
C LYS A 24 3.75 18.47 0.00
N PRO A 25 3.18 19.13 -1.02
CA PRO A 25 2.36 18.46 -2.02
C PRO A 25 3.10 17.31 -2.72
N ASN A 26 2.37 16.28 -3.09
CA ASN A 26 2.90 15.20 -3.92
C ASN A 26 3.41 15.75 -5.25
N VAL A 27 4.35 15.05 -5.86
CA VAL A 27 4.91 15.43 -7.16
C VAL A 27 4.58 14.37 -8.19
N LYS A 28 4.23 14.78 -9.41
CA LYS A 28 3.93 13.85 -10.50
C LYS A 28 5.19 13.38 -11.21
N ILE A 29 5.09 12.22 -11.84
CA ILE A 29 6.14 11.71 -12.74
C ILE A 29 6.46 12.78 -13.77
N GLY A 30 7.75 13.03 -14.00
CA GLY A 30 8.26 14.01 -14.97
C GLY A 30 8.32 15.47 -14.47
N GLN A 31 7.63 15.83 -13.38
CA GLN A 31 7.50 17.24 -12.95
C GLN A 31 8.60 17.75 -12.00
N SER A 32 9.39 16.89 -11.42
CA SER A 32 10.42 17.25 -10.45
C SER A 32 11.67 16.40 -10.66
N ILE A 33 12.76 16.66 -9.93
CA ILE A 33 13.94 15.79 -9.92
C ILE A 33 13.52 14.33 -9.63
N SER A 34 12.74 14.12 -8.58
CA SER A 34 12.23 12.79 -8.21
C SER A 34 11.32 12.20 -9.30
N GLY A 35 10.42 13.01 -9.88
CA GLY A 35 9.54 12.57 -10.96
C GLY A 35 10.31 12.20 -12.24
N ARG A 36 11.36 12.94 -12.57
CA ARG A 36 12.24 12.64 -13.70
C ARG A 36 13.06 11.36 -13.45
N ALA A 37 13.61 11.18 -12.25
CA ALA A 37 14.35 9.97 -11.91
C ALA A 37 13.49 8.70 -12.06
N VAL A 38 12.19 8.77 -11.69
CA VAL A 38 11.22 7.68 -11.90
C VAL A 38 10.95 7.47 -13.39
N GLN A 39 10.70 8.55 -14.13
CA GLN A 39 10.38 8.49 -15.56
C GLN A 39 11.52 7.90 -16.38
N ASP A 40 12.75 8.41 -16.14
CA ASP A 40 13.95 8.03 -16.88
C ASP A 40 14.58 6.74 -16.34
N ARG A 41 14.15 6.29 -15.16
CA ARG A 41 14.70 5.13 -14.47
C ARG A 41 16.21 5.23 -14.25
N ARG A 42 16.70 6.44 -14.01
CA ARG A 42 18.13 6.75 -13.85
C ARG A 42 18.36 7.65 -12.65
N PRO A 43 19.50 7.48 -11.96
CA PRO A 43 19.92 8.42 -10.92
C PRO A 43 20.08 9.84 -11.49
N ILE A 44 19.74 10.83 -10.66
CA ILE A 44 19.96 12.25 -10.97
C ILE A 44 20.77 12.84 -9.82
N ILE A 45 21.86 13.53 -10.16
CA ILE A 45 22.70 14.29 -9.23
C ILE A 45 22.40 15.77 -9.44
N VAL A 46 22.14 16.49 -8.33
CA VAL A 46 22.00 17.93 -8.30
C VAL A 46 23.04 18.49 -7.35
N PRO A 47 24.06 19.19 -7.86
CA PRO A 47 25.13 19.75 -7.02
C PRO A 47 24.67 20.81 -6.03
N ASP A 48 23.65 21.59 -6.39
CA ASP A 48 23.06 22.63 -5.55
C ASP A 48 21.56 22.75 -5.82
N VAL A 49 20.74 22.27 -4.90
CA VAL A 49 19.27 22.26 -5.06
C VAL A 49 18.64 23.64 -5.03
N ILE A 50 19.33 24.64 -4.47
CA ILE A 50 18.81 26.01 -4.42
C ILE A 50 19.03 26.71 -5.77
N LYS A 51 20.15 26.42 -6.43
CA LYS A 51 20.48 26.99 -7.74
C LYS A 51 19.90 26.19 -8.91
N GLU A 52 19.42 25.00 -8.65
CA GLU A 52 18.81 24.13 -9.67
C GLU A 52 17.43 24.66 -10.06
N GLY A 53 17.33 25.28 -11.24
CA GLY A 53 16.08 25.92 -11.71
C GLY A 53 14.90 24.97 -11.89
N THR A 54 15.13 23.67 -11.90
CA THR A 54 14.09 22.63 -11.99
C THR A 54 13.71 22.01 -10.63
N TYR A 55 14.35 22.48 -9.54
CA TYR A 55 13.98 22.03 -8.20
C TYR A 55 12.68 22.72 -7.75
N MET A 56 11.66 21.93 -7.45
CA MET A 56 10.30 22.43 -7.27
C MET A 56 10.08 23.25 -5.98
N TYR A 57 10.86 23.02 -4.93
CA TYR A 57 10.67 23.63 -3.60
C TYR A 57 11.98 24.21 -3.03
N PRO A 58 12.63 25.18 -3.72
CA PRO A 58 13.93 25.71 -3.30
C PRO A 58 13.89 26.40 -1.93
N ASP A 59 12.82 27.14 -1.62
CA ASP A 59 12.68 27.81 -0.33
C ASP A 59 12.55 26.80 0.84
N MET A 60 11.89 25.67 0.60
CA MET A 60 11.80 24.61 1.61
C MET A 60 13.16 23.93 1.79
N ALA A 61 13.88 23.69 0.70
CA ALA A 61 15.23 23.13 0.78
C ALA A 61 16.18 24.05 1.55
N ALA A 62 16.12 25.35 1.32
CA ALA A 62 16.92 26.34 2.04
C ALA A 62 16.62 26.36 3.56
N LYS A 63 15.35 26.28 3.95
CA LYS A 63 14.93 26.19 5.37
C LYS A 63 15.43 24.92 6.05
N GLU A 64 15.48 23.81 5.32
CA GLU A 64 16.00 22.52 5.82
C GLU A 64 17.53 22.42 5.75
N GLY A 65 18.22 23.42 5.19
CA GLY A 65 19.67 23.40 5.00
C GLY A 65 20.13 22.36 3.99
N LEU A 66 19.30 22.03 3.00
CA LEU A 66 19.65 21.06 1.95
C LEU A 66 20.49 21.73 0.88
N CYS A 67 21.59 21.10 0.49
CA CYS A 67 22.55 21.62 -0.50
C CYS A 67 22.61 20.72 -1.74
N SER A 68 23.29 19.60 -1.69
CA SER A 68 23.39 18.69 -2.84
C SER A 68 22.41 17.53 -2.71
N LEU A 69 21.97 16.98 -3.84
CA LEU A 69 21.02 15.88 -3.90
C LEU A 69 21.54 14.77 -4.83
N LEU A 70 21.48 13.54 -4.35
CA LEU A 70 21.48 12.32 -5.15
C LEU A 70 20.10 11.70 -5.07
N CYS A 71 19.39 11.67 -6.20
CA CYS A 71 18.08 11.04 -6.35
C CYS A 71 18.24 9.73 -7.12
N VAL A 72 17.94 8.59 -6.49
CA VAL A 72 18.02 7.27 -7.14
C VAL A 72 16.66 6.61 -7.21
N PRO A 73 16.27 6.06 -8.38
CA PRO A 73 15.01 5.35 -8.50
C PRO A 73 15.08 3.99 -7.79
N MET A 74 14.01 3.63 -7.13
CA MET A 74 13.79 2.29 -6.57
C MET A 74 13.18 1.41 -7.68
N LEU A 75 13.97 0.46 -8.17
CA LEU A 75 13.57 -0.37 -9.31
C LEU A 75 13.34 -1.81 -8.87
N VAL A 76 12.21 -2.36 -9.32
CA VAL A 76 11.95 -3.81 -9.30
C VAL A 76 11.79 -4.26 -10.75
N ARG A 77 12.72 -5.11 -11.19
CA ARG A 77 12.91 -5.43 -12.60
C ARG A 77 13.13 -4.12 -13.37
N GLU A 78 12.24 -3.74 -14.28
CA GLU A 78 12.34 -2.47 -15.03
C GLU A 78 11.32 -1.41 -14.60
N LYS A 79 10.61 -1.66 -13.50
CA LYS A 79 9.55 -0.77 -13.02
C LYS A 79 10.03 0.04 -11.82
N ALA A 80 9.88 1.36 -11.89
CA ALA A 80 10.14 2.21 -10.75
C ALA A 80 8.93 2.21 -9.80
N ILE A 81 9.17 2.00 -8.50
CA ILE A 81 8.16 2.03 -7.45
C ILE A 81 8.32 3.25 -6.52
N GLY A 82 9.35 4.05 -6.75
CA GLY A 82 9.62 5.26 -5.98
C GLY A 82 11.04 5.75 -6.20
N VAL A 83 11.50 6.60 -5.29
CA VAL A 83 12.88 7.12 -5.26
C VAL A 83 13.42 7.17 -3.84
N ILE A 84 14.74 7.12 -3.72
CA ILE A 84 15.46 7.52 -2.52
C ILE A 84 16.19 8.83 -2.84
N ASN A 85 15.93 9.85 -2.04
CA ASN A 85 16.60 11.15 -2.10
C ASN A 85 17.60 11.25 -0.95
N THR A 86 18.89 11.39 -1.28
CA THR A 86 19.95 11.62 -0.31
C THR A 86 20.43 13.06 -0.45
N TYR A 87 20.28 13.83 0.62
CA TYR A 87 20.71 15.22 0.67
C TYR A 87 21.94 15.40 1.53
N THR A 88 22.73 16.43 1.22
CA THR A 88 23.83 16.90 2.07
C THR A 88 23.53 18.33 2.55
N SER A 89 24.11 18.70 3.68
CA SER A 89 24.02 20.08 4.22
C SER A 89 25.13 21.00 3.73
N LYS A 90 26.09 20.46 2.98
CA LYS A 90 27.23 21.20 2.40
C LYS A 90 27.38 20.78 0.93
N PRO A 91 27.98 21.62 0.09
CA PRO A 91 28.30 21.25 -1.28
C PRO A 91 29.06 19.91 -1.32
N HIS A 92 28.57 18.97 -2.11
CA HIS A 92 29.13 17.64 -2.25
C HIS A 92 29.02 17.16 -3.70
N THR A 93 30.09 16.55 -4.19
CA THR A 93 30.12 15.91 -5.50
C THR A 93 29.98 14.40 -5.31
N PHE A 94 28.82 13.89 -5.63
CA PHE A 94 28.58 12.43 -5.58
C PHE A 94 29.42 11.73 -6.64
N THR A 95 30.16 10.72 -6.22
CA THR A 95 31.02 9.91 -7.10
C THR A 95 30.21 8.81 -7.80
N ALA A 96 30.79 8.18 -8.81
CA ALA A 96 30.17 7.01 -9.43
C ALA A 96 29.99 5.83 -8.45
N GLU A 97 30.83 5.74 -7.43
CA GLU A 97 30.73 4.73 -6.37
C GLU A 97 29.55 5.03 -5.44
N ASP A 98 29.35 6.29 -5.06
CA ASP A 98 28.18 6.71 -4.26
C ASP A 98 26.88 6.37 -5.00
N VAL A 99 26.82 6.68 -6.30
CA VAL A 99 25.66 6.36 -7.13
C VAL A 99 25.40 4.86 -7.18
N LYS A 100 26.44 4.05 -7.41
CA LYS A 100 26.30 2.57 -7.44
C LYS A 100 25.83 2.02 -6.10
N LEU A 101 26.41 2.49 -5.01
CA LEU A 101 26.01 2.07 -3.66
C LEU A 101 24.56 2.43 -3.36
N MET A 102 24.19 3.68 -3.60
CA MET A 102 22.81 4.13 -3.36
C MET A 102 21.79 3.43 -4.27
N GLN A 103 22.16 3.13 -5.51
CA GLN A 103 21.29 2.37 -6.41
C GLN A 103 21.11 0.93 -5.94
N ALA A 104 22.15 0.28 -5.41
CA ALA A 104 22.05 -1.05 -4.84
C ALA A 104 21.12 -1.07 -3.62
N ILE A 105 21.25 -0.08 -2.73
CA ILE A 105 20.36 0.11 -1.56
C ILE A 105 18.92 0.36 -2.02
N ALA A 106 18.73 1.23 -3.01
CA ALA A 106 17.42 1.55 -3.54
C ALA A 106 16.72 0.33 -4.16
N ASN A 107 17.45 -0.48 -4.90
CA ASN A 107 16.92 -1.71 -5.49
C ASN A 107 16.56 -2.75 -4.41
N GLN A 108 17.40 -2.90 -3.39
CA GLN A 108 17.10 -3.80 -2.27
C GLN A 108 15.86 -3.35 -1.48
N ALA A 109 15.74 -2.04 -1.20
CA ALA A 109 14.57 -1.47 -0.58
C ALA A 109 13.31 -1.68 -1.45
N ALA A 110 13.45 -1.52 -2.76
CA ALA A 110 12.35 -1.73 -3.71
C ALA A 110 11.82 -3.18 -3.66
N ILE A 111 12.71 -4.16 -3.67
CA ILE A 111 12.35 -5.58 -3.57
C ILE A 111 11.61 -5.86 -2.26
N SER A 112 12.11 -5.33 -1.14
CA SER A 112 11.49 -5.54 0.18
C SER A 112 10.10 -4.92 0.26
N ILE A 113 9.91 -3.71 -0.28
CA ILE A 113 8.61 -3.02 -0.30
C ILE A 113 7.62 -3.77 -1.21
N GLU A 114 8.05 -4.20 -2.40
CA GLU A 114 7.18 -4.95 -3.31
C GLU A 114 6.76 -6.29 -2.69
N HIS A 115 7.70 -7.00 -2.07
CA HIS A 115 7.41 -8.27 -1.40
C HIS A 115 6.36 -8.10 -0.28
N THR A 116 6.52 -7.09 0.58
CA THR A 116 5.55 -6.79 1.64
C THR A 116 4.17 -6.47 1.05
N THR A 117 4.13 -5.63 0.01
CA THR A 117 2.88 -5.27 -0.65
C THR A 117 2.18 -6.48 -1.28
N LEU A 118 2.93 -7.40 -1.88
CA LEU A 118 2.38 -8.63 -2.45
C LEU A 118 1.85 -9.58 -1.37
N LEU A 119 2.56 -9.69 -0.23
CA LEU A 119 2.09 -10.47 0.91
C LEU A 119 0.77 -9.92 1.46
N GLU A 120 0.69 -8.60 1.69
CA GLU A 120 -0.55 -7.94 2.16
C GLU A 120 -1.72 -8.24 1.23
N LYS A 121 -1.54 -8.04 -0.07
CA LYS A 121 -2.58 -8.37 -1.07
C LYS A 121 -2.96 -9.84 -1.07
N SER A 122 -1.99 -10.74 -0.89
CA SER A 122 -2.25 -12.18 -0.82
C SER A 122 -3.11 -12.53 0.39
N PHE A 123 -2.81 -11.93 1.56
CA PHE A 123 -3.62 -12.12 2.77
C PHE A 123 -5.04 -11.58 2.61
N GLU A 124 -5.20 -10.37 2.05
CA GLU A 124 -6.52 -9.80 1.78
C GLU A 124 -7.36 -10.68 0.85
N MET A 125 -6.74 -11.20 -0.22
CA MET A 125 -7.43 -12.11 -1.15
C MET A 125 -7.81 -13.43 -0.49
N GLN A 126 -6.94 -14.00 0.34
CA GLN A 126 -7.23 -15.22 1.09
C GLN A 126 -8.37 -15.01 2.08
N GLU A 127 -8.36 -13.89 2.80
CA GLU A 127 -9.42 -13.55 3.75
C GLU A 127 -10.77 -13.37 3.02
N ALA A 128 -10.79 -12.63 1.91
CA ALA A 128 -12.00 -12.46 1.10
C ALA A 128 -12.57 -13.80 0.60
N LEU A 129 -11.67 -14.72 0.19
CA LEU A 129 -12.08 -16.07 -0.24
C LEU A 129 -12.66 -16.87 0.91
N GLN A 130 -12.08 -16.81 2.11
CA GLN A 130 -12.60 -17.49 3.30
C GLN A 130 -13.98 -16.95 3.70
N VAL A 131 -14.14 -15.62 3.70
CA VAL A 131 -15.44 -14.98 3.98
C VAL A 131 -16.48 -15.42 2.96
N ARG A 132 -16.13 -15.46 1.67
CA ARG A 132 -17.04 -15.92 0.62
C ARG A 132 -17.49 -17.37 0.85
N LYS A 133 -16.55 -18.28 1.11
CA LYS A 133 -16.87 -19.70 1.40
C LYS A 133 -17.78 -19.84 2.62
N LEU A 134 -17.55 -19.04 3.65
CA LEU A 134 -18.35 -19.04 4.85
C LEU A 134 -19.78 -18.58 4.58
N LEU A 135 -19.95 -17.48 3.82
CA LEU A 135 -21.25 -16.97 3.37
C LEU A 135 -22.00 -18.00 2.51
N ASP A 136 -21.32 -18.66 1.58
CA ASP A 136 -21.93 -19.69 0.73
C ASP A 136 -22.43 -20.90 1.57
N ARG A 137 -21.67 -21.30 2.59
CA ARG A 137 -22.11 -22.35 3.54
C ARG A 137 -23.33 -21.90 4.35
N ALA A 138 -23.31 -20.66 4.89
CA ALA A 138 -24.42 -20.11 5.66
C ALA A 138 -25.69 -19.96 4.80
N LYS A 139 -25.57 -19.46 3.55
CA LYS A 139 -26.67 -19.45 2.58
C LYS A 139 -27.22 -20.85 2.37
N GLY A 140 -26.35 -21.82 2.07
CA GLY A 140 -26.75 -23.23 1.88
C GLY A 140 -27.49 -23.82 3.07
N TYR A 141 -27.07 -23.51 4.30
CA TYR A 141 -27.79 -23.90 5.51
C TYR A 141 -29.18 -23.25 5.57
N LEU A 142 -29.29 -21.94 5.39
CA LEU A 142 -30.58 -21.22 5.42
C LEU A 142 -31.55 -21.68 4.31
N MET A 143 -31.04 -21.98 3.13
CA MET A 143 -31.84 -22.54 2.03
C MET A 143 -32.47 -23.87 2.42
N ARG A 144 -31.71 -24.76 3.08
CA ARG A 144 -32.20 -26.07 3.52
C ARG A 144 -33.12 -25.95 4.73
N SER A 145 -32.71 -25.25 5.78
CA SER A 145 -33.42 -25.21 7.06
C SER A 145 -34.67 -24.34 7.01
N LYS A 146 -34.62 -23.19 6.29
CA LYS A 146 -35.73 -22.21 6.21
C LYS A 146 -36.46 -22.22 4.86
N ARG A 147 -36.05 -23.09 3.93
CA ARG A 147 -36.63 -23.17 2.56
C ARG A 147 -36.57 -21.82 1.81
N LEU A 148 -35.52 -21.03 2.02
CA LEU A 148 -35.29 -19.75 1.37
C LEU A 148 -34.67 -19.91 0.00
N SER A 149 -34.89 -18.95 -0.90
CA SER A 149 -34.09 -18.81 -2.11
C SER A 149 -32.66 -18.35 -1.75
N GLU A 150 -31.71 -18.49 -2.66
CA GLU A 150 -30.34 -18.01 -2.44
C GLU A 150 -30.31 -16.49 -2.20
N GLU A 151 -31.13 -15.76 -2.95
CA GLU A 151 -31.27 -14.31 -2.82
C GLU A 151 -31.82 -13.90 -1.46
N ASP A 152 -32.87 -14.60 -0.98
CA ASP A 152 -33.48 -14.30 0.31
C ASP A 152 -32.55 -14.67 1.48
N ALA A 153 -31.83 -15.78 1.36
CA ALA A 153 -30.82 -16.17 2.33
C ALA A 153 -29.70 -15.11 2.44
N PHE A 154 -29.23 -14.58 1.32
CA PHE A 154 -28.24 -13.51 1.31
C PHE A 154 -28.78 -12.22 1.92
N LYS A 155 -30.00 -11.80 1.54
CA LYS A 155 -30.68 -10.63 2.11
C LYS A 155 -30.87 -10.75 3.62
N LEU A 156 -31.19 -11.95 4.10
CA LEU A 156 -31.32 -12.20 5.54
C LEU A 156 -29.98 -12.00 6.26
N ILE A 157 -28.88 -12.56 5.75
CA ILE A 157 -27.56 -12.36 6.33
C ILE A 157 -27.18 -10.87 6.34
N GLN A 158 -27.40 -10.18 5.23
CA GLN A 158 -27.10 -8.76 5.10
C GLN A 158 -27.93 -7.91 6.07
N ARG A 159 -29.22 -8.17 6.20
CA ARG A 159 -30.08 -7.47 7.13
C ARG A 159 -29.65 -7.68 8.59
N GLN A 160 -29.35 -8.91 8.99
CA GLN A 160 -28.86 -9.22 10.33
C GLN A 160 -27.51 -8.52 10.62
N SER A 161 -26.63 -8.45 9.62
CA SER A 161 -25.37 -7.71 9.72
C SER A 161 -25.61 -6.22 10.05
N MET A 162 -26.55 -5.58 9.37
CA MET A 162 -26.91 -4.18 9.61
C MET A 162 -27.61 -3.98 10.96
N ASP A 163 -28.59 -4.82 11.28
CA ASP A 163 -29.40 -4.71 12.51
C ASP A 163 -28.54 -4.91 13.76
N LEU A 164 -27.61 -5.85 13.74
CA LEU A 164 -26.74 -6.17 14.87
C LEU A 164 -25.40 -5.41 14.84
N ARG A 165 -25.13 -4.62 13.80
CA ARG A 165 -23.83 -3.92 13.58
C ARG A 165 -22.64 -4.87 13.63
N LYS A 166 -22.79 -6.05 13.08
CA LYS A 166 -21.76 -7.07 12.97
C LYS A 166 -21.37 -7.30 11.51
N SER A 167 -20.17 -7.78 11.26
CA SER A 167 -19.74 -8.15 9.91
C SER A 167 -20.57 -9.32 9.37
N MET A 168 -20.73 -9.38 8.04
CA MET A 168 -21.39 -10.53 7.41
C MET A 168 -20.70 -11.87 7.74
N ARG A 169 -19.39 -11.85 7.98
CA ARG A 169 -18.62 -13.00 8.46
C ARG A 169 -19.14 -13.49 9.81
N GLU A 170 -19.23 -12.60 10.80
CA GLU A 170 -19.71 -12.95 12.15
C GLU A 170 -21.15 -13.51 12.12
N ILE A 171 -22.01 -12.94 11.28
CA ILE A 171 -23.38 -13.44 11.11
C ILE A 171 -23.37 -14.84 10.48
N ALA A 172 -22.55 -15.06 9.46
CA ALA A 172 -22.45 -16.38 8.82
C ALA A 172 -21.91 -17.44 9.80
N GLU A 173 -20.90 -17.09 10.60
CA GLU A 173 -20.35 -17.96 11.66
C GLU A 173 -21.42 -18.30 12.69
N ALA A 174 -22.20 -17.33 13.15
CA ALA A 174 -23.29 -17.54 14.10
C ALA A 174 -24.39 -18.45 13.54
N ILE A 175 -24.77 -18.27 12.27
CA ILE A 175 -25.77 -19.12 11.59
C ILE A 175 -25.30 -20.55 11.50
N LEU A 176 -24.05 -20.76 11.10
CA LEU A 176 -23.48 -22.12 10.98
C LEU A 176 -23.34 -22.80 12.35
N LEU A 177 -22.92 -22.06 13.37
CA LEU A 177 -22.83 -22.58 14.74
C LEU A 177 -24.21 -22.99 15.27
N ALA A 178 -25.24 -22.16 15.09
CA ALA A 178 -26.60 -22.48 15.47
C ALA A 178 -27.10 -23.75 14.77
N GLY A 179 -26.81 -23.89 13.46
CA GLY A 179 -27.16 -25.07 12.69
C GLY A 179 -26.47 -26.35 13.19
N GLU A 180 -25.19 -26.28 13.53
CA GLU A 180 -24.46 -27.43 14.08
C GLU A 180 -25.02 -27.87 15.44
N ILE A 181 -25.48 -26.93 16.26
CA ILE A 181 -26.11 -27.23 17.56
C ILE A 181 -27.48 -27.91 17.35
N GLU A 182 -28.29 -27.43 16.42
CA GLU A 182 -29.60 -27.99 16.10
C GLU A 182 -29.45 -29.43 15.57
N GLU A 183 -28.54 -29.67 14.61
CA GLU A 183 -28.28 -31.01 14.06
C GLU A 183 -27.80 -32.02 15.12
N ARG A 184 -26.98 -31.59 16.08
CA ARG A 184 -26.55 -32.45 17.21
C ARG A 184 -27.68 -32.76 18.18
N ALA A 185 -28.58 -31.81 18.43
CA ALA A 185 -29.72 -32.01 19.31
C ALA A 185 -30.73 -33.00 18.73
N ASP A 186 -30.91 -33.03 17.42
CA ASP A 186 -31.81 -33.96 16.72
C ASP A 186 -31.19 -35.38 16.64
N ASN A 187 -29.89 -35.48 16.36
CA ASN A 187 -29.20 -36.78 16.32
C ASN A 187 -29.05 -37.43 17.71
N GLY A 188 -29.11 -36.70 18.80
CA GLY A 188 -29.08 -37.22 20.19
C GLY A 188 -30.43 -37.71 20.72
N ARG A 189 -31.51 -37.54 19.93
CA ARG A 189 -32.89 -37.97 20.30
C ARG A 189 -33.33 -39.24 19.58
N SER A 190 -32.49 -39.82 18.71
CA SER A 190 -32.74 -41.10 18.03
C SER A 190 -31.94 -42.22 18.68
#